data_b661b9b8cd160b7c7e79ce7230a56b16
#
_entry.id   b661b9b8cd160b7c7e79ce7230a56b16
#
_cell.length_a   1.000
_cell.length_b   1.000
_cell.length_c   1.000
_cell.angle_alpha   90.00
_cell.angle_beta   90.00
_cell.angle_gamma   90.00
#
_symmetry.space_group_name_H-M   'P 1'
#
loop_
_entity.id
_entity.type
_entity.pdbx_description
1 polymer ?
#
loop_
_entity_poly.entity_id
_entity_poly.type
_entity_poly.pdbx_seq_one_letter_code
_entity_poly.pdbx_strand_id
1 'polypeptide(L)'
;MSEDLDFNIEDVEQRISRYFNTESVQSSIQDAIKKNLSRITIDINRMRESDPSLVKMVLKSPLKIIPLMERRIDEIAKTFKSEKEQSNTIQTQKEEKLHLNLQGMLGTHLVSPRGLTADLTNQYVGVQGIVTRISQVRSKLVYSVHYCEETKKGNIKEYNDQMKIQESSNTYGQPINGNFEIGKASGFMNNAIPTRDINHNPLTLEYGHSKFKDNQTILLQEPPERTPIGQLPRAIEVVLEGDLVDKVKPGDRIQVNGIFKTISTISTNTNGSVKTVLIGTNVQELNNDVQQNEFTGEDLKRIKELAKQKDVFDVLANSIAPGIYGHQNIKKPWYCNYWEEMKQI
;
A
#
# COMPACT_ATOMS: atom_id res chain seq x y z
N MET A 1 -19.20 -25.14 5.10
CA MET A 1 -19.94 -24.55 6.22
C MET A 1 -19.12 -23.35 6.69
N SER A 2 -19.48 -22.17 6.23
CA SER A 2 -18.92 -20.90 6.68
C SER A 2 -19.49 -20.64 8.07
N GLU A 3 -18.69 -20.79 9.11
CA GLU A 3 -19.00 -20.19 10.39
C GLU A 3 -18.95 -18.67 10.17
N ASP A 4 -20.11 -18.08 9.94
CA ASP A 4 -20.32 -16.65 10.05
C ASP A 4 -20.10 -16.30 11.52
N LEU A 5 -18.86 -15.94 11.83
CA LEU A 5 -18.53 -15.33 13.10
C LEU A 5 -19.16 -13.93 13.06
N ASP A 6 -20.36 -13.83 13.61
CA ASP A 6 -20.97 -12.55 13.97
C ASP A 6 -20.05 -11.87 14.99
N PHE A 7 -19.09 -11.10 14.46
CA PHE A 7 -18.21 -10.32 15.30
C PHE A 7 -18.98 -9.16 15.89
N ASN A 8 -19.06 -9.12 17.20
CA ASN A 8 -19.54 -7.93 17.89
C ASN A 8 -18.52 -6.82 17.60
N ILE A 9 -18.94 -5.82 16.82
CA ILE A 9 -18.05 -4.73 16.35
C ILE A 9 -17.42 -4.01 17.54
N GLU A 10 -18.15 -3.86 18.64
CA GLU A 10 -17.68 -3.22 19.87
C GLU A 10 -16.49 -3.99 20.51
N ASP A 11 -16.56 -5.32 20.53
CA ASP A 11 -15.45 -6.15 21.05
C ASP A 11 -14.19 -6.02 20.19
N VAL A 12 -14.37 -5.94 18.87
CA VAL A 12 -13.25 -5.76 17.93
C VAL A 12 -12.62 -4.37 18.11
N GLU A 13 -13.42 -3.32 18.25
CA GLU A 13 -12.92 -1.97 18.50
C GLU A 13 -12.16 -1.85 19.83
N GLN A 14 -12.64 -2.52 20.89
CA GLN A 14 -11.93 -2.56 22.17
C GLN A 14 -10.59 -3.28 22.08
N ARG A 15 -10.50 -4.41 21.36
CA ARG A 15 -9.25 -5.14 21.14
C ARG A 15 -8.27 -4.34 20.30
N ILE A 16 -8.75 -3.69 19.24
CA ILE A 16 -7.95 -2.77 18.41
C ILE A 16 -7.41 -1.65 19.29
N SER A 17 -8.25 -1.02 20.12
CA SER A 17 -7.82 0.06 21.00
C SER A 17 -6.77 -0.38 22.02
N ARG A 18 -6.88 -1.59 22.58
CA ARG A 18 -5.86 -2.15 23.49
C ARG A 18 -4.52 -2.34 22.77
N TYR A 19 -4.55 -2.89 21.57
CA TYR A 19 -3.33 -3.12 20.78
C TYR A 19 -2.63 -1.80 20.43
N PHE A 20 -3.37 -0.79 19.95
CA PHE A 20 -2.80 0.51 19.57
C PHE A 20 -2.36 1.37 20.75
N ASN A 21 -2.80 1.07 21.96
CA ASN A 21 -2.33 1.73 23.18
C ASN A 21 -0.98 1.18 23.67
N THR A 22 -0.41 0.16 23.05
CA THR A 22 0.91 -0.39 23.38
C THR A 22 2.00 0.62 22.99
N GLU A 23 2.96 0.87 23.84
CA GLU A 23 4.05 1.84 23.64
C GLU A 23 4.83 1.60 22.33
N SER A 24 5.07 0.34 21.98
CA SER A 24 5.79 -0.02 20.75
C SER A 24 5.08 0.41 19.47
N VAL A 25 3.74 0.34 19.44
CA VAL A 25 2.95 0.76 18.28
C VAL A 25 2.84 2.28 18.24
N GLN A 26 2.66 2.91 19.38
CA GLN A 26 2.63 4.39 19.48
C GLN A 26 3.95 5.01 19.01
N SER A 27 5.09 4.43 19.40
CA SER A 27 6.40 4.89 18.90
C SER A 27 6.53 4.76 17.39
N SER A 28 6.07 3.65 16.81
CA SER A 28 6.06 3.46 15.36
C SER A 28 5.17 4.48 14.64
N ILE A 29 4.02 4.82 15.21
CA ILE A 29 3.13 5.86 14.67
C ILE A 29 3.81 7.24 14.74
N GLN A 30 4.45 7.57 15.88
CA GLN A 30 5.18 8.83 16.01
C GLN A 30 6.33 8.97 15.02
N ASP A 31 7.06 7.89 14.79
CA ASP A 31 8.18 7.88 13.82
C ASP A 31 7.67 7.99 12.37
N ALA A 32 6.54 7.38 12.05
CA ALA A 32 5.89 7.54 10.76
C ALA A 32 5.44 9.00 10.53
N ILE A 33 4.87 9.64 11.54
CA ILE A 33 4.46 11.06 11.49
C ILE A 33 5.69 11.98 11.36
N LYS A 34 6.78 11.70 12.10
CA LYS A 34 8.03 12.48 11.99
C LYS A 34 8.66 12.39 10.60
N LYS A 35 8.59 11.21 9.97
CA LYS A 35 9.13 10.93 8.63
C LYS A 35 8.16 11.31 7.49
N ASN A 36 6.97 11.83 7.81
CA ASN A 36 5.89 12.11 6.85
C ASN A 36 5.56 10.91 5.94
N LEU A 37 5.53 9.70 6.52
CA LEU A 37 5.16 8.51 5.78
C LEU A 37 3.63 8.45 5.64
N SER A 38 3.15 8.12 4.45
CA SER A 38 1.73 7.92 4.17
C SER A 38 1.21 6.56 4.64
N ARG A 39 2.12 5.66 5.08
CA ARG A 39 1.79 4.28 5.45
C ARG A 39 2.53 3.85 6.71
N ILE A 40 1.81 3.16 7.61
CA ILE A 40 2.36 2.61 8.84
C ILE A 40 2.45 1.11 8.71
N THR A 41 3.65 0.56 8.97
CA THR A 41 3.88 -0.89 8.94
C THR A 41 3.68 -1.49 10.33
N ILE A 42 2.80 -2.48 10.42
CA ILE A 42 2.54 -3.26 11.62
C ILE A 42 2.99 -4.70 11.38
N ASP A 43 3.76 -5.25 12.31
CA ASP A 43 4.19 -6.64 12.28
C ASP A 43 3.09 -7.56 12.85
N ILE A 44 2.59 -8.45 11.98
CA ILE A 44 1.58 -9.46 12.34
C ILE A 44 2.10 -10.40 13.42
N ASN A 45 3.41 -10.67 13.47
CA ASN A 45 3.96 -11.57 14.49
C ASN A 45 3.81 -10.96 15.88
N ARG A 46 4.16 -9.67 16.04
CA ARG A 46 3.96 -8.94 17.31
C ARG A 46 2.47 -8.85 17.68
N MET A 47 1.61 -8.62 16.68
CA MET A 47 0.16 -8.63 16.91
C MET A 47 -0.33 -10.00 17.36
N ARG A 48 0.24 -11.10 16.83
CA ARG A 48 -0.12 -12.48 17.20
C ARG A 48 0.31 -12.82 18.63
N GLU A 49 1.44 -12.28 19.10
CA GLU A 49 1.89 -12.43 20.48
C GLU A 49 0.95 -11.72 21.45
N SER A 50 0.44 -10.53 21.06
CA SER A 50 -0.46 -9.74 21.91
C SER A 50 -1.90 -10.29 21.90
N ASP A 51 -2.48 -10.54 20.73
CA ASP A 51 -3.84 -11.05 20.55
C ASP A 51 -3.97 -11.94 19.30
N PRO A 52 -3.86 -13.28 19.44
CA PRO A 52 -3.97 -14.21 18.33
C PRO A 52 -5.35 -14.22 17.68
N SER A 53 -6.41 -13.86 18.43
CA SER A 53 -7.78 -13.79 17.91
C SER A 53 -7.94 -12.62 16.95
N LEU A 54 -7.37 -11.47 17.27
CA LEU A 54 -7.39 -10.29 16.40
C LEU A 54 -6.73 -10.58 15.06
N VAL A 55 -5.59 -11.27 15.05
CA VAL A 55 -4.91 -11.66 13.81
C VAL A 55 -5.78 -12.57 12.95
N LYS A 56 -6.43 -13.58 13.54
CA LYS A 56 -7.35 -14.46 12.80
C LYS A 56 -8.50 -13.68 12.17
N MET A 57 -9.04 -12.70 12.89
CA MET A 57 -10.11 -11.84 12.39
C MET A 57 -9.62 -10.97 11.23
N VAL A 58 -8.45 -10.34 11.36
CA VAL A 58 -7.84 -9.50 10.30
C VAL A 58 -7.60 -10.31 9.03
N LEU A 59 -7.10 -11.55 9.15
CA LEU A 59 -6.85 -12.41 7.99
C LEU A 59 -8.14 -12.89 7.33
N LYS A 60 -9.18 -13.25 8.10
CA LYS A 60 -10.45 -13.74 7.56
C LYS A 60 -11.36 -12.63 7.02
N SER A 61 -11.40 -11.48 7.69
CA SER A 61 -12.33 -10.38 7.35
C SER A 61 -11.62 -9.03 7.28
N PRO A 62 -10.60 -8.86 6.41
CA PRO A 62 -9.80 -7.64 6.33
C PRO A 62 -10.63 -6.42 5.94
N LEU A 63 -11.63 -6.60 5.08
CA LEU A 63 -12.46 -5.51 4.59
C LEU A 63 -13.24 -4.78 5.71
N LYS A 64 -13.61 -5.47 6.79
CA LYS A 64 -14.30 -4.88 7.94
C LYS A 64 -13.31 -4.28 8.94
N ILE A 65 -12.16 -4.93 9.15
CA ILE A 65 -11.27 -4.63 10.27
C ILE A 65 -10.20 -3.59 9.90
N ILE A 66 -9.65 -3.66 8.69
CA ILE A 66 -8.62 -2.70 8.25
C ILE A 66 -9.13 -1.25 8.34
N PRO A 67 -10.33 -0.90 7.87
CA PRO A 67 -10.83 0.47 8.00
C PRO A 67 -10.98 0.93 9.44
N LEU A 68 -11.37 0.04 10.38
CA LEU A 68 -11.46 0.36 11.80
C LEU A 68 -10.06 0.63 12.40
N MET A 69 -9.07 -0.17 11.99
CA MET A 69 -7.68 0.06 12.40
C MET A 69 -7.13 1.37 11.84
N GLU A 70 -7.36 1.67 10.57
CA GLU A 70 -6.95 2.95 9.95
C GLU A 70 -7.61 4.15 10.64
N ARG A 71 -8.90 4.06 10.94
CA ARG A 71 -9.61 5.09 11.70
C ARG A 71 -8.97 5.33 13.07
N ARG A 72 -8.63 4.26 13.79
CA ARG A 72 -7.98 4.38 15.09
C ARG A 72 -6.57 5.00 15.00
N ILE A 73 -5.82 4.64 13.96
CA ILE A 73 -4.52 5.25 13.66
C ILE A 73 -4.67 6.75 13.40
N ASP A 74 -5.66 7.15 12.61
CA ASP A 74 -5.92 8.57 12.31
C ASP A 74 -6.29 9.35 13.58
N GLU A 75 -7.08 8.77 14.49
CA GLU A 75 -7.42 9.38 15.78
C GLU A 75 -6.16 9.63 16.63
N ILE A 76 -5.30 8.62 16.76
CA ILE A 76 -4.04 8.72 17.50
C ILE A 76 -3.11 9.73 16.83
N ALA A 77 -3.02 9.72 15.50
CA ALA A 77 -2.20 10.67 14.75
C ALA A 77 -2.67 12.13 14.95
N LYS A 78 -3.98 12.37 15.03
CA LYS A 78 -4.55 13.69 15.33
C LYS A 78 -4.19 14.16 16.74
N THR A 79 -4.23 13.28 17.74
CA THR A 79 -3.82 13.65 19.11
C THR A 79 -2.35 14.04 19.17
N PHE A 80 -1.46 13.30 18.52
CA PHE A 80 -0.03 13.66 18.47
C PHE A 80 0.27 14.93 17.66
N LYS A 81 -0.52 15.22 16.61
CA LYS A 81 -0.39 16.49 15.85
C LYS A 81 -0.85 17.67 16.66
N SER A 82 -1.99 17.57 17.36
CA SER A 82 -2.52 18.66 18.19
C SER A 82 -1.60 19.03 19.36
N GLU A 83 -0.89 18.06 19.94
CA GLU A 83 0.14 18.32 20.98
C GLU A 83 1.35 19.11 20.45
N LYS A 84 1.69 18.94 19.15
CA LYS A 84 2.80 19.66 18.51
C LYS A 84 2.42 21.03 17.97
N GLU A 85 1.16 21.23 17.56
CA GLU A 85 0.67 22.52 17.04
C GLU A 85 0.55 23.59 18.10
N GLN A 86 0.52 23.24 19.39
CA GLN A 86 0.67 24.21 20.48
C GLN A 86 2.06 24.88 20.53
N SER A 87 3.04 24.38 19.78
CA SER A 87 4.41 24.88 19.79
C SER A 87 4.88 25.58 18.51
N ASN A 88 4.17 25.52 17.36
CA ASN A 88 4.61 26.20 16.13
C ASN A 88 3.46 26.50 15.15
N THR A 89 3.44 27.76 14.74
CA THR A 89 2.66 28.48 13.73
C THR A 89 2.31 27.69 12.45
N ILE A 90 0.99 27.66 12.15
CA ILE A 90 0.37 27.67 10.81
C ILE A 90 1.18 26.98 9.69
N GLN A 91 0.99 25.68 9.52
CA GLN A 91 1.09 25.03 8.23
C GLN A 91 -0.20 24.21 8.01
N THR A 92 -1.01 24.68 7.08
CA THR A 92 -2.15 23.96 6.49
C THR A 92 -1.62 22.69 5.79
N GLN A 93 -1.22 21.68 6.56
CA GLN A 93 -0.90 20.38 6.03
C GLN A 93 -2.21 19.68 5.72
N LYS A 94 -2.40 19.35 4.44
CA LYS A 94 -3.48 18.49 3.97
C LYS A 94 -3.58 17.28 4.90
N GLU A 95 -4.76 17.01 5.41
CA GLU A 95 -5.06 15.79 6.18
C GLU A 95 -4.89 14.58 5.26
N GLU A 96 -3.69 14.04 5.19
CA GLU A 96 -3.44 12.79 4.51
C GLU A 96 -3.78 11.64 5.45
N LYS A 97 -4.72 10.80 5.03
CA LYS A 97 -5.08 9.58 5.76
C LYS A 97 -3.90 8.62 5.77
N LEU A 98 -3.60 8.11 6.94
CA LEU A 98 -2.55 7.11 7.11
C LEU A 98 -3.09 5.72 6.74
N HIS A 99 -2.42 5.06 5.81
CA HIS A 99 -2.78 3.71 5.40
C HIS A 99 -2.04 2.65 6.23
N LEU A 100 -2.73 1.54 6.48
CA LEU A 100 -2.17 0.40 7.20
C LEU A 100 -1.42 -0.53 6.24
N ASN A 101 -0.22 -0.92 6.64
CA ASN A 101 0.59 -1.95 6.02
C ASN A 101 0.81 -3.10 7.01
N LEU A 102 0.47 -4.33 6.63
CA LEU A 102 0.68 -5.51 7.44
C LEU A 102 1.85 -6.32 6.88
N GLN A 103 2.87 -6.50 7.71
CA GLN A 103 4.07 -7.26 7.39
C GLN A 103 4.23 -8.44 8.37
N GLY A 104 4.93 -9.49 7.94
CA GLY A 104 5.25 -10.63 8.79
C GLY A 104 4.72 -11.95 8.24
N MET A 105 4.75 -12.99 9.06
CA MET A 105 4.34 -14.34 8.65
C MET A 105 2.82 -14.48 8.60
N LEU A 106 2.29 -14.69 7.39
CA LEU A 106 0.87 -14.92 7.14
C LEU A 106 0.44 -16.38 7.33
N GLY A 107 1.39 -17.31 7.54
CA GLY A 107 1.10 -18.73 7.71
C GLY A 107 0.42 -19.34 6.49
N THR A 108 -0.77 -19.94 6.68
CA THR A 108 -1.55 -20.57 5.61
C THR A 108 -2.08 -19.60 4.54
N HIS A 109 -2.09 -18.31 4.83
CA HIS A 109 -2.50 -17.25 3.88
C HIS A 109 -1.35 -16.78 2.97
N LEU A 110 -0.13 -17.33 3.12
CA LEU A 110 0.96 -17.11 2.18
C LEU A 110 0.87 -18.17 1.09
N VAL A 111 0.49 -17.77 -0.11
CA VAL A 111 0.18 -18.67 -1.22
C VAL A 111 0.90 -18.27 -2.51
N SER A 112 1.06 -19.23 -3.42
CA SER A 112 1.45 -18.92 -4.79
C SER A 112 0.23 -18.49 -5.62
N PRO A 113 0.41 -17.86 -6.79
CA PRO A 113 -0.71 -17.54 -7.69
C PRO A 113 -1.60 -18.76 -8.03
N ARG A 114 -1.04 -19.95 -7.99
CA ARG A 114 -1.76 -21.22 -8.19
C ARG A 114 -2.61 -21.63 -6.99
N GLY A 115 -2.18 -21.28 -5.79
CA GLY A 115 -2.88 -21.61 -4.54
C GLY A 115 -4.07 -20.70 -4.22
N LEU A 116 -4.32 -19.68 -5.04
CA LEU A 116 -5.47 -18.81 -4.87
C LEU A 116 -6.76 -19.54 -5.27
N THR A 117 -7.51 -19.97 -4.26
CA THR A 117 -8.81 -20.64 -4.40
C THR A 117 -9.96 -19.70 -4.07
N ALA A 118 -11.18 -20.10 -4.43
CA ALA A 118 -12.39 -19.32 -4.11
C ALA A 118 -12.59 -19.12 -2.60
N ASP A 119 -12.11 -20.07 -1.78
CA ASP A 119 -12.21 -20.00 -0.32
C ASP A 119 -11.46 -18.83 0.30
N LEU A 120 -10.40 -18.35 -0.39
CA LEU A 120 -9.60 -17.19 0.04
C LEU A 120 -10.19 -15.85 -0.39
N THR A 121 -11.36 -15.86 -1.05
CA THR A 121 -12.01 -14.63 -1.50
C THR A 121 -12.38 -13.75 -0.31
N ASN A 122 -12.11 -12.46 -0.44
CA ASN A 122 -12.27 -11.43 0.60
C ASN A 122 -11.40 -11.64 1.85
N GLN A 123 -10.37 -12.49 1.77
CA GLN A 123 -9.40 -12.68 2.84
C GLN A 123 -8.10 -11.92 2.55
N TYR A 124 -7.33 -11.69 3.62
CA TYR A 124 -5.98 -11.11 3.51
C TYR A 124 -4.99 -12.21 3.19
N VAL A 125 -4.31 -12.08 2.05
CA VAL A 125 -3.37 -13.09 1.54
C VAL A 125 -2.03 -12.45 1.17
N GLY A 126 -0.97 -13.22 1.29
CA GLY A 126 0.33 -12.89 0.72
C GLY A 126 0.60 -13.74 -0.51
N VAL A 127 0.98 -13.11 -1.60
CA VAL A 127 1.27 -13.81 -2.85
C VAL A 127 2.70 -13.53 -3.26
N GLN A 128 3.47 -14.60 -3.48
CA GLN A 128 4.84 -14.53 -3.97
C GLN A 128 4.90 -14.82 -5.47
N GLY A 129 5.64 -14.00 -6.20
CA GLY A 129 5.78 -14.19 -7.64
C GLY A 129 6.82 -13.29 -8.28
N ILE A 130 6.89 -13.37 -9.61
CA ILE A 130 7.72 -12.52 -10.46
C ILE A 130 6.82 -11.54 -11.20
N VAL A 131 7.21 -10.29 -11.24
CA VAL A 131 6.49 -9.25 -11.99
C VAL A 131 6.80 -9.40 -13.47
N THR A 132 5.79 -9.71 -14.27
CA THR A 132 5.96 -9.87 -15.72
C THR A 132 5.54 -8.64 -16.50
N ARG A 133 4.53 -7.93 -16.03
CA ARG A 133 3.98 -6.75 -16.69
C ARG A 133 3.56 -5.71 -15.69
N ILE A 134 3.83 -4.45 -16.03
CA ILE A 134 3.41 -3.27 -15.27
C ILE A 134 2.62 -2.37 -16.20
N SER A 135 1.49 -1.84 -15.73
CA SER A 135 0.73 -0.83 -16.46
C SER A 135 1.36 0.55 -16.26
N GLN A 136 1.00 1.49 -17.11
CA GLN A 136 1.29 2.90 -16.84
C GLN A 136 0.53 3.37 -15.60
N VAL A 137 1.11 4.32 -14.88
CA VAL A 137 0.46 4.98 -13.76
C VAL A 137 -0.73 5.79 -14.28
N ARG A 138 -1.88 5.61 -13.66
CA ARG A 138 -3.12 6.32 -13.99
C ARG A 138 -3.68 6.98 -12.74
N SER A 139 -4.08 8.21 -12.87
CA SER A 139 -4.74 8.93 -11.78
C SER A 139 -6.22 8.52 -11.71
N LYS A 140 -6.67 8.12 -10.53
CA LYS A 140 -8.05 7.73 -10.21
C LYS A 140 -8.67 8.81 -9.34
N LEU A 141 -9.90 9.19 -9.63
CA LEU A 141 -10.66 10.14 -8.83
C LEU A 141 -11.04 9.52 -7.48
N VAL A 142 -10.73 10.21 -6.39
CA VAL A 142 -11.17 9.88 -5.03
C VAL A 142 -12.47 10.63 -4.72
N TYR A 143 -12.46 11.93 -4.95
CA TYR A 143 -13.68 12.73 -4.99
C TYR A 143 -13.58 13.79 -6.08
N SER A 144 -14.70 14.11 -6.69
CA SER A 144 -14.82 15.16 -7.70
C SER A 144 -15.71 16.28 -7.20
N VAL A 145 -15.32 17.50 -7.52
CA VAL A 145 -16.11 18.70 -7.31
C VAL A 145 -16.66 19.15 -8.64
N HIS A 146 -17.96 19.26 -8.73
CA HIS A 146 -18.67 19.72 -9.92
C HIS A 146 -19.29 21.07 -9.64
N TYR A 147 -19.15 22.00 -10.56
CA TYR A 147 -19.76 23.32 -10.49
C TYR A 147 -20.85 23.46 -11.55
N CYS A 148 -21.98 24.03 -11.16
CA CYS A 148 -23.05 24.37 -12.05
C CYS A 148 -23.13 25.91 -12.24
N GLU A 149 -22.97 26.40 -13.47
CA GLU A 149 -22.95 27.83 -13.74
C GLU A 149 -24.33 28.48 -13.54
N GLU A 150 -25.42 27.75 -13.83
CA GLU A 150 -26.78 28.28 -13.72
C GLU A 150 -27.22 28.42 -12.25
N THR A 151 -26.94 27.40 -11.43
CA THR A 151 -27.35 27.40 -10.01
C THR A 151 -26.29 27.98 -9.10
N LYS A 152 -25.07 28.22 -9.59
CA LYS A 152 -23.88 28.67 -8.82
C LYS A 152 -23.61 27.83 -7.59
N LYS A 153 -23.95 26.53 -7.64
CA LYS A 153 -23.72 25.56 -6.57
C LYS A 153 -22.64 24.57 -6.96
N GLY A 154 -21.82 24.18 -5.97
CA GLY A 154 -20.83 23.12 -6.10
C GLY A 154 -21.40 21.81 -5.56
N ASN A 155 -21.28 20.73 -6.33
CA ASN A 155 -21.65 19.38 -5.92
C ASN A 155 -20.40 18.52 -5.74
N ILE A 156 -20.29 17.84 -4.60
CA ILE A 156 -19.18 16.92 -4.33
C ILE A 156 -19.68 15.49 -4.50
N LYS A 157 -18.96 14.71 -5.32
CA LYS A 157 -19.21 13.28 -5.46
C LYS A 157 -17.97 12.50 -5.01
N GLU A 158 -18.14 11.61 -4.05
CA GLU A 158 -17.11 10.66 -3.65
C GLU A 158 -17.22 9.39 -4.50
N TYR A 159 -16.05 8.89 -4.91
CA TYR A 159 -15.94 7.60 -5.60
C TYR A 159 -15.51 6.56 -4.59
N ASN A 160 -16.28 5.47 -4.52
CA ASN A 160 -15.91 4.39 -3.61
C ASN A 160 -14.69 3.65 -4.12
N ASP A 161 -13.65 3.64 -3.31
CA ASP A 161 -12.51 2.77 -3.53
C ASP A 161 -12.96 1.30 -3.52
N GLN A 162 -12.34 0.49 -4.37
CA GLN A 162 -12.59 -0.95 -4.39
C GLN A 162 -12.26 -1.62 -3.06
N MET A 163 -11.47 -0.96 -2.21
CA MET A 163 -11.13 -1.41 -0.85
C MET A 163 -12.20 -1.07 0.19
N LYS A 164 -13.03 -0.06 -0.04
CA LYS A 164 -14.11 0.26 0.89
C LYS A 164 -15.19 -0.80 0.77
N ILE A 165 -15.56 -1.34 1.90
CA ILE A 165 -16.78 -2.14 2.03
C ILE A 165 -17.93 -1.28 1.57
N GLN A 166 -18.80 -1.87 0.77
CA GLN A 166 -20.15 -1.38 0.66
C GLN A 166 -20.86 -1.61 2.01
N GLU A 167 -20.61 -0.74 2.95
CA GLU A 167 -21.63 -0.53 3.95
C GLU A 167 -22.81 0.04 3.17
N SER A 168 -23.85 -0.75 3.04
CA SER A 168 -25.19 -0.26 2.82
C SER A 168 -25.59 0.53 4.07
N SER A 169 -24.80 1.55 4.35
CA SER A 169 -25.12 2.51 5.38
C SER A 169 -26.20 3.39 4.81
N ASN A 170 -27.42 3.14 5.24
CA ASN A 170 -28.43 4.17 5.41
C ASN A 170 -27.92 5.25 6.39
N THR A 171 -26.70 5.71 6.20
CA THR A 171 -26.20 6.86 6.93
C THR A 171 -26.78 8.08 6.25
N TYR A 172 -27.90 8.49 6.73
CA TYR A 172 -28.43 9.83 6.54
C TYR A 172 -27.32 10.81 6.92
N GLY A 173 -26.70 11.42 5.91
CA GLY A 173 -25.70 12.45 6.11
C GLY A 173 -26.29 13.57 6.93
N GLN A 174 -25.69 13.88 8.09
CA GLN A 174 -25.99 15.12 8.79
C GLN A 174 -25.61 16.29 7.87
N PRO A 175 -26.47 17.31 7.75
CA PRO A 175 -26.15 18.49 6.97
C PRO A 175 -25.00 19.24 7.64
N ILE A 176 -23.88 19.31 6.95
CA ILE A 176 -22.83 20.27 7.30
C ILE A 176 -23.39 21.64 6.94
N ASN A 177 -23.52 22.51 7.95
CA ASN A 177 -23.97 23.90 7.79
C ASN A 177 -23.06 24.66 6.81
N GLY A 178 -23.52 24.81 5.61
CA GLY A 178 -22.88 25.57 4.55
C GLY A 178 -23.33 25.02 3.19
N ASN A 179 -24.01 25.80 2.39
CA ASN A 179 -24.53 25.66 1.04
C ASN A 179 -24.03 24.55 0.09
N PHE A 180 -23.59 23.41 0.59
CA PHE A 180 -23.19 22.21 -0.12
C PHE A 180 -24.24 21.12 0.09
N GLU A 181 -25.06 20.87 -0.90
CA GLU A 181 -25.96 19.72 -0.91
C GLU A 181 -25.15 18.49 -1.37
N ILE A 182 -24.94 17.55 -0.45
CA ILE A 182 -24.43 16.21 -0.82
C ILE A 182 -25.59 15.51 -1.53
N GLY A 183 -25.49 15.39 -2.85
CA GLY A 183 -26.48 14.70 -3.65
C GLY A 183 -26.63 13.25 -3.20
N LYS A 184 -27.80 12.91 -2.67
CA LYS A 184 -28.19 11.53 -2.36
C LYS A 184 -28.15 10.71 -3.65
N ALA A 185 -27.06 9.99 -3.86
CA ALA A 185 -27.00 8.99 -4.92
C ALA A 185 -27.82 7.78 -4.47
N SER A 186 -29.06 7.69 -4.95
CA SER A 186 -29.88 6.50 -4.78
C SER A 186 -29.20 5.30 -5.44
N GLY A 187 -28.84 4.32 -4.63
CA GLY A 187 -29.00 2.91 -4.86
C GLY A 187 -28.24 2.18 -5.96
N PHE A 188 -27.51 2.82 -6.87
CA PHE A 188 -26.66 2.11 -7.84
C PHE A 188 -25.30 2.79 -7.90
N MET A 189 -24.23 2.03 -7.63
CA MET A 189 -22.86 2.51 -7.64
C MET A 189 -22.41 2.87 -9.06
N ASN A 190 -22.87 3.99 -9.56
CA ASN A 190 -22.36 4.58 -10.79
C ASN A 190 -21.06 5.32 -10.47
N ASN A 191 -19.91 4.68 -10.74
CA ASN A 191 -18.62 5.35 -10.81
C ASN A 191 -18.52 6.30 -12.01
N ALA A 192 -19.61 6.53 -12.72
CA ALA A 192 -19.67 7.47 -13.82
C ALA A 192 -19.59 8.91 -13.30
N ILE A 193 -18.82 9.73 -13.99
CA ILE A 193 -18.71 11.16 -13.72
C ILE A 193 -20.06 11.80 -14.07
N PRO A 194 -20.73 12.50 -13.13
CA PRO A 194 -21.99 13.15 -13.43
C PRO A 194 -21.76 14.31 -14.41
N THR A 195 -22.49 14.31 -15.49
CA THR A 195 -22.45 15.37 -16.51
C THR A 195 -23.58 16.37 -16.35
N ARG A 196 -24.63 15.98 -15.62
CA ARG A 196 -25.83 16.82 -15.40
C ARG A 196 -26.27 16.74 -13.94
N ASP A 197 -26.84 17.84 -13.47
CA ASP A 197 -27.44 17.93 -12.13
C ASP A 197 -28.87 17.30 -12.15
N ILE A 198 -29.50 17.22 -10.97
CA ILE A 198 -30.87 16.73 -10.77
C ILE A 198 -31.86 17.52 -11.65
N ASN A 199 -31.58 18.79 -11.88
CA ASN A 199 -32.37 19.69 -12.72
C ASN A 199 -32.00 19.66 -14.24
N HIS A 200 -31.19 18.66 -14.65
CA HIS A 200 -30.66 18.50 -16.01
C HIS A 200 -29.70 19.60 -16.48
N ASN A 201 -29.25 20.50 -15.62
CA ASN A 201 -28.29 21.53 -15.97
C ASN A 201 -26.88 20.90 -16.14
N PRO A 202 -26.05 21.43 -17.07
CA PRO A 202 -24.72 20.93 -17.31
C PRO A 202 -23.82 21.18 -16.10
N LEU A 203 -23.01 20.17 -15.75
CA LEU A 203 -22.03 20.24 -14.68
C LEU A 203 -20.63 20.29 -15.27
N THR A 204 -19.81 21.21 -14.81
CA THR A 204 -18.39 21.31 -15.14
C THR A 204 -17.56 20.69 -14.00
N LEU A 205 -16.53 19.90 -14.36
CA LEU A 205 -15.62 19.28 -13.38
C LEU A 205 -14.50 20.25 -13.03
N GLU A 206 -14.41 20.59 -11.75
CA GLU A 206 -13.36 21.45 -11.21
C GLU A 206 -12.14 20.62 -10.78
N TYR A 207 -11.14 20.54 -11.66
CA TYR A 207 -9.94 19.74 -11.43
C TYR A 207 -9.12 20.22 -10.21
N GLY A 208 -9.06 21.53 -9.99
CA GLY A 208 -8.28 22.11 -8.88
C GLY A 208 -8.80 21.78 -7.48
N HIS A 209 -10.09 21.50 -7.36
CA HIS A 209 -10.75 21.13 -6.11
C HIS A 209 -11.00 19.63 -5.99
N SER A 210 -10.79 18.87 -7.06
CA SER A 210 -10.93 17.40 -7.09
C SER A 210 -9.66 16.72 -6.57
N LYS A 211 -9.81 15.57 -5.89
CA LYS A 211 -8.67 14.79 -5.37
C LYS A 211 -8.47 13.54 -6.21
N PHE A 212 -7.24 13.35 -6.63
CA PHE A 212 -6.80 12.20 -7.40
C PHE A 212 -5.86 11.33 -6.55
N LYS A 213 -5.80 10.03 -6.85
CA LYS A 213 -4.88 9.06 -6.28
C LYS A 213 -4.27 8.24 -7.41
N ASP A 214 -2.98 8.01 -7.36
CA ASP A 214 -2.31 7.21 -8.38
C ASP A 214 -2.67 5.73 -8.23
N ASN A 215 -2.86 5.08 -9.35
CA ASN A 215 -3.22 3.67 -9.47
C ASN A 215 -2.37 3.00 -10.55
N GLN A 216 -1.90 1.81 -10.27
CA GLN A 216 -1.11 1.00 -11.16
C GLN A 216 -1.51 -0.46 -11.04
N THR A 217 -1.57 -1.17 -12.16
CA THR A 217 -1.85 -2.60 -12.18
C THR A 217 -0.59 -3.34 -12.60
N ILE A 218 -0.21 -4.34 -11.84
CA ILE A 218 0.89 -5.23 -12.15
C ILE A 218 0.38 -6.66 -12.36
N LEU A 219 1.06 -7.43 -13.20
CA LEU A 219 0.79 -8.85 -13.40
C LEU A 219 1.88 -9.64 -12.69
N LEU A 220 1.48 -10.36 -11.64
CA LEU A 220 2.34 -11.21 -10.83
C LEU A 220 2.20 -12.67 -11.27
N GLN A 221 3.28 -13.26 -11.72
CA GLN A 221 3.32 -14.63 -12.24
C GLN A 221 4.02 -15.56 -11.25
N GLU A 222 3.59 -16.83 -11.26
CA GLU A 222 4.23 -17.90 -10.49
C GLU A 222 5.70 -18.07 -10.90
N PRO A 223 6.64 -18.19 -9.94
CA PRO A 223 8.03 -18.45 -10.26
C PRO A 223 8.19 -19.77 -11.00
N PRO A 224 9.01 -19.85 -12.07
CA PRO A 224 9.17 -21.06 -12.87
C PRO A 224 9.70 -22.26 -12.06
N GLU A 225 10.47 -22.00 -11.00
CA GLU A 225 11.02 -23.03 -10.13
C GLU A 225 9.93 -23.77 -9.31
N ARG A 226 8.80 -23.11 -9.07
CA ARG A 226 7.65 -23.68 -8.32
C ARG A 226 6.55 -24.20 -9.24
N THR A 227 6.65 -23.97 -10.54
CA THR A 227 5.64 -24.41 -11.51
C THR A 227 5.83 -25.91 -11.78
N PRO A 228 4.76 -26.74 -11.67
CA PRO A 228 4.85 -28.16 -12.02
C PRO A 228 5.23 -28.35 -13.47
N ILE A 229 6.04 -29.39 -13.73
CA ILE A 229 6.53 -29.73 -15.08
C ILE A 229 5.34 -29.95 -16.03
N GLY A 230 5.38 -29.33 -17.21
CA GLY A 230 4.35 -29.46 -18.23
C GLY A 230 3.10 -28.60 -18.04
N GLN A 231 3.07 -27.72 -17.02
CA GLN A 231 1.97 -26.78 -16.82
C GLN A 231 2.41 -25.35 -17.09
N LEU A 232 1.47 -24.53 -17.57
CA LEU A 232 1.69 -23.10 -17.74
C LEU A 232 1.67 -22.41 -16.36
N PRO A 233 2.59 -21.45 -16.09
CA PRO A 233 2.58 -20.68 -14.86
C PRO A 233 1.32 -19.82 -14.78
N ARG A 234 0.68 -19.79 -13.60
CA ARG A 234 -0.47 -18.94 -13.36
C ARG A 234 -0.04 -17.53 -13.00
N ALA A 235 -0.88 -16.57 -13.37
CA ALA A 235 -0.66 -15.16 -13.05
C ALA A 235 -1.90 -14.55 -12.42
N ILE A 236 -1.69 -13.53 -11.57
CA ILE A 236 -2.75 -12.74 -10.97
C ILE A 236 -2.50 -11.26 -11.22
N GLU A 237 -3.58 -10.52 -11.45
CA GLU A 237 -3.52 -9.07 -11.49
C GLU A 237 -3.52 -8.48 -10.07
N VAL A 238 -2.58 -7.60 -9.82
CA VAL A 238 -2.44 -6.89 -8.55
C VAL A 238 -2.65 -5.40 -8.80
N VAL A 239 -3.51 -4.78 -8.01
CA VAL A 239 -3.76 -3.34 -8.07
C VAL A 239 -2.98 -2.67 -6.94
N LEU A 240 -2.12 -1.73 -7.30
CA LEU A 240 -1.33 -0.91 -6.38
C LEU A 240 -1.86 0.53 -6.41
N GLU A 241 -1.97 1.15 -5.24
CA GLU A 241 -2.49 2.50 -5.09
C GLU A 241 -1.58 3.39 -4.23
N GLY A 242 -1.53 4.67 -4.59
CA GLY A 242 -0.81 5.71 -3.85
C GLY A 242 0.68 5.49 -3.79
N ASP A 243 1.23 5.37 -2.59
CA ASP A 243 2.67 5.22 -2.33
C ASP A 243 3.30 3.89 -2.78
N LEU A 244 2.49 2.87 -3.12
CA LEU A 244 2.98 1.60 -3.66
C LEU A 244 3.21 1.63 -5.17
N VAL A 245 2.72 2.68 -5.84
CA VAL A 245 2.88 2.85 -7.26
C VAL A 245 4.36 3.09 -7.59
N ASP A 246 4.82 2.50 -8.67
CA ASP A 246 6.18 2.66 -9.23
C ASP A 246 7.35 2.17 -8.35
N LYS A 247 7.04 1.39 -7.30
CA LYS A 247 8.07 0.76 -6.46
C LYS A 247 8.67 -0.50 -7.06
N VAL A 248 8.02 -1.10 -8.03
CA VAL A 248 8.33 -2.43 -8.55
C VAL A 248 8.73 -2.34 -10.01
N LYS A 249 9.70 -3.13 -10.42
CA LYS A 249 10.15 -3.22 -11.81
C LYS A 249 9.77 -4.58 -12.43
N PRO A 250 9.57 -4.66 -13.77
CA PRO A 250 9.42 -5.94 -14.45
C PRO A 250 10.65 -6.82 -14.22
N GLY A 251 10.43 -8.09 -13.87
CA GLY A 251 11.48 -9.04 -13.54
C GLY A 251 11.75 -9.20 -12.05
N ASP A 252 11.28 -8.28 -11.20
CA ASP A 252 11.48 -8.37 -9.75
C ASP A 252 10.72 -9.55 -9.16
N ARG A 253 11.35 -10.20 -8.18
CA ARG A 253 10.71 -11.19 -7.32
C ARG A 253 10.17 -10.48 -6.10
N ILE A 254 8.86 -10.51 -5.96
CA ILE A 254 8.18 -9.78 -4.89
C ILE A 254 7.20 -10.67 -4.13
N GLN A 255 6.95 -10.28 -2.91
CA GLN A 255 5.81 -10.72 -2.13
C GLN A 255 4.85 -9.53 -2.00
N VAL A 256 3.62 -9.72 -2.44
CA VAL A 256 2.55 -8.74 -2.26
C VAL A 256 1.58 -9.27 -1.23
N ASN A 257 1.41 -8.52 -0.15
CA ASN A 257 0.37 -8.79 0.82
C ASN A 257 -0.82 -7.89 0.51
N GLY A 258 -2.02 -8.44 0.55
CA GLY A 258 -3.20 -7.66 0.19
C GLY A 258 -4.50 -8.44 0.35
N ILE A 259 -5.56 -7.86 -0.15
CA ILE A 259 -6.91 -8.43 -0.08
C ILE A 259 -7.24 -9.07 -1.42
N PHE A 260 -7.51 -10.37 -1.41
CA PHE A 260 -7.96 -11.09 -2.59
C PHE A 260 -9.44 -10.84 -2.82
N LYS A 261 -9.79 -10.17 -3.91
CA LYS A 261 -11.16 -9.75 -4.19
C LYS A 261 -11.61 -10.18 -5.57
N THR A 262 -12.90 -10.45 -5.70
CA THR A 262 -13.57 -10.66 -6.97
C THR A 262 -14.21 -9.37 -7.44
N ILE A 263 -13.99 -9.01 -8.71
CA ILE A 263 -14.62 -7.87 -9.36
C ILE A 263 -15.62 -8.41 -10.38
N SER A 264 -16.88 -8.02 -10.23
CA SER A 264 -17.87 -8.30 -11.25
C SER A 264 -17.60 -7.42 -12.47
N THR A 265 -17.19 -8.03 -13.57
CA THR A 265 -17.19 -7.34 -14.84
C THR A 265 -18.65 -7.26 -15.29
N ILE A 266 -19.24 -6.08 -15.20
CA ILE A 266 -20.57 -5.82 -15.77
C ILE A 266 -20.39 -5.78 -17.29
N SER A 267 -20.15 -6.92 -17.87
CA SER A 267 -20.39 -7.15 -19.29
C SER A 267 -21.55 -8.13 -19.37
N THR A 268 -22.44 -7.91 -20.29
CA THR A 268 -23.68 -8.60 -20.64
C THR A 268 -23.58 -10.13 -20.78
N ASN A 269 -22.53 -10.76 -20.31
CA ASN A 269 -22.32 -12.20 -20.36
C ASN A 269 -22.98 -12.89 -19.17
N THR A 270 -24.02 -13.61 -19.48
CA THR A 270 -24.87 -14.42 -18.61
C THR A 270 -24.17 -15.57 -17.85
N ASN A 271 -22.86 -15.72 -17.97
CA ASN A 271 -22.14 -16.90 -17.49
C ASN A 271 -21.61 -16.81 -16.06
N GLY A 272 -21.89 -15.72 -15.32
CA GLY A 272 -21.48 -15.61 -13.92
C GLY A 272 -19.96 -15.64 -13.67
N SER A 273 -19.12 -15.53 -14.70
CA SER A 273 -17.67 -15.48 -14.52
C SER A 273 -17.24 -14.15 -13.95
N VAL A 274 -16.45 -14.18 -12.89
CA VAL A 274 -15.92 -13.00 -12.20
C VAL A 274 -14.41 -12.93 -12.35
N LYS A 275 -13.89 -11.73 -12.50
CA LYS A 275 -12.45 -11.50 -12.51
C LYS A 275 -11.93 -11.38 -11.08
N THR A 276 -10.88 -12.11 -10.77
CA THR A 276 -10.21 -12.02 -9.47
C THR A 276 -9.02 -11.08 -9.55
N VAL A 277 -8.85 -10.25 -8.55
CA VAL A 277 -7.73 -9.32 -8.41
C VAL A 277 -7.22 -9.32 -6.97
N LEU A 278 -5.94 -8.99 -6.79
CA LEU A 278 -5.35 -8.75 -5.50
C LEU A 278 -5.19 -7.25 -5.30
N ILE A 279 -5.77 -6.69 -4.25
CA ILE A 279 -5.55 -5.29 -3.87
C ILE A 279 -4.37 -5.25 -2.93
N GLY A 280 -3.21 -4.76 -3.43
CA GLY A 280 -1.97 -4.73 -2.67
C GLY A 280 -2.00 -3.66 -1.58
N THR A 281 -1.69 -4.07 -0.35
CA THR A 281 -1.48 -3.16 0.78
C THR A 281 0.00 -3.05 1.14
N ASN A 282 0.79 -4.09 0.86
CA ASN A 282 2.23 -4.13 1.06
C ASN A 282 2.93 -4.80 -0.12
N VAL A 283 4.07 -4.27 -0.49
CA VAL A 283 4.97 -4.87 -1.48
C VAL A 283 6.34 -5.03 -0.84
N GLN A 284 6.86 -6.23 -0.84
CA GLN A 284 8.17 -6.57 -0.31
C GLN A 284 9.00 -7.23 -1.41
N GLU A 285 10.16 -6.70 -1.70
CA GLU A 285 11.10 -7.31 -2.62
C GLU A 285 11.77 -8.52 -1.98
N LEU A 286 11.85 -9.61 -2.74
CA LEU A 286 12.50 -10.86 -2.33
C LEU A 286 13.88 -11.04 -2.96
N ASN A 287 14.27 -10.15 -3.86
CA ASN A 287 15.60 -10.16 -4.45
C ASN A 287 16.63 -9.73 -3.39
N ASN A 288 17.33 -10.71 -2.83
CA ASN A 288 18.41 -10.45 -1.87
C ASN A 288 19.68 -9.90 -2.51
N ASP A 289 19.77 -9.82 -3.84
CA ASP A 289 21.03 -9.52 -4.53
C ASP A 289 21.40 -8.04 -4.55
N VAL A 290 20.47 -7.14 -4.26
CA VAL A 290 20.75 -5.71 -4.09
C VAL A 290 19.97 -5.19 -2.88
N GLN A 291 20.28 -5.69 -1.69
CA GLN A 291 19.98 -4.93 -0.49
C GLN A 291 20.78 -3.63 -0.61
N GLN A 292 20.09 -2.52 -0.85
CA GLN A 292 20.65 -1.23 -0.53
C GLN A 292 20.95 -1.28 0.96
N ASN A 293 22.21 -1.64 1.29
CA ASN A 293 22.68 -1.66 2.67
C ASN A 293 22.48 -0.25 3.22
N GLU A 294 21.46 -0.06 4.03
CA GLU A 294 21.32 1.19 4.78
C GLU A 294 22.54 1.30 5.66
N PHE A 295 23.41 2.26 5.34
CA PHE A 295 24.62 2.50 6.10
C PHE A 295 24.25 2.93 7.52
N THR A 296 24.68 2.18 8.49
CA THR A 296 24.53 2.55 9.90
C THR A 296 25.42 3.75 10.22
N GLY A 297 25.08 4.50 11.28
CA GLY A 297 25.91 5.64 11.69
C GLY A 297 27.37 5.25 12.03
N GLU A 298 27.61 3.99 12.42
CA GLU A 298 28.94 3.45 12.65
C GLU A 298 29.70 3.19 11.35
N ASP A 299 29.02 2.69 10.31
CA ASP A 299 29.61 2.47 9.00
C ASP A 299 30.04 3.79 8.36
N LEU A 300 29.24 4.85 8.51
CA LEU A 300 29.62 6.19 8.03
C LEU A 300 30.86 6.72 8.74
N LYS A 301 31.05 6.43 10.04
CA LYS A 301 32.28 6.82 10.75
C LYS A 301 33.48 6.05 10.24
N ARG A 302 33.37 4.73 10.06
CA ARG A 302 34.43 3.87 9.49
C ARG A 302 34.82 4.28 8.09
N ILE A 303 33.84 4.60 7.22
CA ILE A 303 34.11 5.10 5.86
C ILE A 303 34.91 6.41 5.90
N LYS A 304 34.54 7.35 6.78
CA LYS A 304 35.26 8.62 6.95
C LYS A 304 36.67 8.44 7.52
N GLU A 305 36.90 7.45 8.38
CA GLU A 305 38.22 7.11 8.92
C GLU A 305 39.10 6.47 7.85
N LEU A 306 38.57 5.51 7.08
CA LEU A 306 39.28 4.91 5.95
C LEU A 306 39.66 5.97 4.89
N ALA A 307 38.77 6.90 4.58
CA ALA A 307 39.02 7.96 3.61
C ALA A 307 40.20 8.90 3.99
N LYS A 308 40.58 8.97 5.26
CA LYS A 308 41.71 9.77 5.74
C LYS A 308 43.08 9.07 5.61
N GLN A 309 43.11 7.76 5.33
CA GLN A 309 44.33 6.98 5.21
C GLN A 309 45.03 7.29 3.90
N LYS A 310 46.38 7.37 3.89
CA LYS A 310 47.16 7.67 2.69
C LYS A 310 47.12 6.55 1.64
N ASP A 311 46.94 5.29 2.09
CA ASP A 311 47.00 4.12 1.23
C ASP A 311 45.60 3.53 0.89
N VAL A 312 44.55 4.37 0.93
CA VAL A 312 43.14 3.95 0.69
C VAL A 312 43.01 3.21 -0.64
N PHE A 313 43.66 3.65 -1.68
CA PHE A 313 43.59 3.06 -3.02
C PHE A 313 44.12 1.62 -3.04
N ASP A 314 45.22 1.35 -2.34
CA ASP A 314 45.80 0.00 -2.26
C ASP A 314 44.93 -0.94 -1.41
N VAL A 315 44.33 -0.43 -0.33
CA VAL A 315 43.41 -1.17 0.49
C VAL A 315 42.15 -1.56 -0.30
N LEU A 316 41.57 -0.62 -1.04
CA LEU A 316 40.40 -0.85 -1.86
C LEU A 316 40.69 -1.81 -3.03
N ALA A 317 41.81 -1.64 -3.72
CA ALA A 317 42.22 -2.54 -4.80
C ALA A 317 42.44 -3.99 -4.31
N ASN A 318 42.97 -4.17 -3.09
CA ASN A 318 43.14 -5.49 -2.49
C ASN A 318 41.80 -6.10 -2.02
N SER A 319 40.82 -5.29 -1.64
CA SER A 319 39.50 -5.76 -1.17
C SER A 319 38.63 -6.35 -2.28
N ILE A 320 38.85 -5.98 -3.56
CA ILE A 320 38.05 -6.46 -4.69
C ILE A 320 38.12 -7.97 -4.88
N ALA A 321 39.32 -8.55 -4.70
CA ALA A 321 39.52 -9.99 -4.84
C ALA A 321 40.47 -10.50 -3.76
N PRO A 322 40.00 -10.71 -2.53
CA PRO A 322 40.84 -11.12 -1.42
C PRO A 322 41.44 -12.52 -1.58
N GLY A 323 40.76 -13.41 -2.32
CA GLY A 323 41.26 -14.76 -2.59
C GLY A 323 42.40 -14.85 -3.63
N ILE A 324 42.69 -13.77 -4.35
CA ILE A 324 43.76 -13.73 -5.37
C ILE A 324 44.97 -13.01 -4.75
N TYR A 325 46.06 -13.73 -4.54
CA TYR A 325 47.28 -13.14 -4.04
C TYR A 325 48.07 -12.42 -5.17
N GLY A 326 48.60 -11.23 -4.88
CA GLY A 326 49.36 -10.43 -5.83
C GLY A 326 48.51 -9.75 -6.91
N HIS A 327 49.09 -9.58 -8.12
CA HIS A 327 48.47 -8.97 -9.29
C HIS A 327 47.91 -7.54 -9.07
N GLN A 328 48.59 -6.73 -8.28
CA GLN A 328 48.16 -5.36 -7.97
C GLN A 328 48.01 -4.49 -9.22
N ASN A 329 48.88 -4.70 -10.23
CA ASN A 329 48.84 -3.96 -11.49
C ASN A 329 47.57 -4.22 -12.30
N ILE A 330 46.88 -5.34 -12.03
CA ILE A 330 45.59 -5.68 -12.67
C ILE A 330 44.42 -5.21 -11.80
N LYS A 331 44.54 -5.36 -10.49
CA LYS A 331 43.48 -4.97 -9.54
C LYS A 331 43.23 -3.45 -9.53
N LYS A 332 44.28 -2.63 -9.62
CA LYS A 332 44.19 -1.16 -9.62
C LYS A 332 43.43 -0.61 -10.82
N PRO A 333 43.77 -0.95 -12.12
CA PRO A 333 42.99 -0.51 -13.27
C PRO A 333 41.55 -1.01 -13.25
N TRP A 334 41.33 -2.25 -12.77
CA TRP A 334 39.99 -2.82 -12.66
C TRP A 334 39.09 -2.02 -11.69
N TYR A 335 39.66 -1.57 -10.58
CA TYR A 335 38.97 -0.69 -9.66
C TYR A 335 38.63 0.67 -10.30
N CYS A 336 39.53 1.24 -11.10
CA CYS A 336 39.26 2.49 -11.80
C CYS A 336 38.10 2.36 -12.82
N ASN A 337 38.08 1.26 -13.60
CA ASN A 337 37.00 1.01 -14.55
C ASN A 337 35.66 0.82 -13.85
N TYR A 338 35.63 0.06 -12.77
CA TYR A 338 34.41 -0.12 -11.96
C TYR A 338 33.89 1.22 -11.41
N TRP A 339 34.78 2.10 -10.99
CA TRP A 339 34.43 3.45 -10.53
C TRP A 339 33.91 4.37 -11.62
N GLU A 340 34.38 4.24 -12.85
CA GLU A 340 33.89 5.00 -14.01
C GLU A 340 32.49 4.55 -14.41
N GLU A 341 32.20 3.23 -14.38
CA GLU A 341 30.86 2.70 -14.65
C GLU A 341 29.84 3.19 -13.61
N MET A 342 30.23 3.24 -12.34
CA MET A 342 29.36 3.73 -11.26
C MET A 342 29.05 5.24 -11.36
N LYS A 343 29.85 6.03 -12.07
CA LYS A 343 29.56 7.45 -12.31
C LYS A 343 28.59 7.70 -13.45
N GLN A 344 28.32 6.70 -14.29
CA GLN A 344 27.41 6.81 -15.43
C GLN A 344 25.97 6.39 -15.09
N ILE A 345 25.73 5.81 -13.89
CA ILE A 345 24.43 5.45 -13.34
C ILE A 345 23.98 6.59 -12.39
#